data_3d6a7ef29c756bd931b3a05ef35e488b
#
_entry.id   3d6a7ef29c756bd931b3a05ef35e488b
#
_cell.length_a   1.000
_cell.length_b   1.000
_cell.length_c   1.000
_cell.angle_alpha   90.00
_cell.angle_beta   90.00
_cell.angle_gamma   90.00
#
_symmetry.space_group_name_H-M   'P 1'
#
loop_
_entity.id
_entity.type
_entity.pdbx_description
1 polymer ?
#
loop_
_entity_poly.entity_id
_entity_poly.type
_entity_poly.pdbx_seq_one_letter_code
_entity_poly.pdbx_strand_id
1 'polypeptide(L)'
;MTCMEFETLQKIIAEVLDVEEDEITMDTRLLEDLGADSLDAVEIIMGIEDELGITVPQEELESRNLATVGDVYELINDTMA
;
A
#
# COMPACT_ATOMS: atom_id res chain seq x y z
N MET A 1 -6.49 -1.57 -19.76
CA MET A 1 -5.96 -0.88 -18.59
C MET A 1 -5.84 -1.79 -17.41
N THR A 2 -4.69 -1.76 -16.81
CA THR A 2 -4.43 -2.64 -15.67
C THR A 2 -4.50 -1.82 -14.39
N CYS A 3 -5.17 -2.34 -13.39
CA CYS A 3 -5.15 -1.74 -12.08
C CYS A 3 -4.99 -2.84 -11.04
N MET A 4 -4.51 -2.45 -9.88
CA MET A 4 -4.29 -3.38 -8.78
C MET A 4 -5.63 -3.76 -8.15
N GLU A 5 -5.79 -5.05 -7.86
CA GLU A 5 -6.95 -5.49 -7.10
C GLU A 5 -6.70 -5.23 -5.62
N PHE A 6 -7.74 -4.85 -4.92
CA PHE A 6 -7.62 -4.56 -3.49
C PHE A 6 -7.14 -5.79 -2.71
N GLU A 7 -7.58 -6.97 -3.11
CA GLU A 7 -7.16 -8.21 -2.45
C GLU A 7 -5.65 -8.40 -2.53
N THR A 8 -5.03 -8.03 -3.65
CA THR A 8 -3.59 -8.11 -3.81
C THR A 8 -2.90 -7.19 -2.80
N LEU A 9 -3.41 -5.99 -2.65
CA LEU A 9 -2.88 -5.03 -1.68
C LEU A 9 -3.03 -5.57 -0.25
N GLN A 10 -4.19 -6.14 0.07
CA GLN A 10 -4.42 -6.74 1.39
C GLN A 10 -3.40 -7.82 1.70
N LYS A 11 -3.09 -8.68 0.74
CA LYS A 11 -2.12 -9.75 0.92
C LYS A 11 -0.73 -9.21 1.21
N ILE A 12 -0.33 -8.20 0.44
CA ILE A 12 1.01 -7.61 0.62
C ILE A 12 1.13 -6.97 1.99
N ILE A 13 0.13 -6.19 2.38
CA ILE A 13 0.14 -5.53 3.69
C ILE A 13 0.13 -6.55 4.81
N ALA A 14 -0.69 -7.59 4.67
CA ALA A 14 -0.78 -8.64 5.67
C ALA A 14 0.56 -9.34 5.89
N GLU A 15 1.28 -9.59 4.81
CA GLU A 15 2.61 -10.21 4.90
C GLU A 15 3.64 -9.31 5.53
N VAL A 16 3.65 -8.04 5.15
CA VAL A 16 4.65 -7.09 5.66
C VAL A 16 4.42 -6.80 7.14
N LEU A 17 3.17 -6.63 7.54
CA LEU A 17 2.83 -6.24 8.91
C LEU A 17 2.44 -7.41 9.80
N ASP A 18 2.35 -8.61 9.24
CA ASP A 18 1.98 -9.82 9.97
C ASP A 18 0.60 -9.67 10.65
N VAL A 19 -0.36 -9.23 9.87
CA VAL A 19 -1.76 -9.09 10.31
C VAL A 19 -2.67 -9.90 9.39
N GLU A 20 -3.92 -10.06 9.81
CA GLU A 20 -4.90 -10.79 9.00
C GLU A 20 -5.42 -9.94 7.85
N GLU A 21 -5.62 -10.54 6.68
CA GLU A 21 -6.12 -9.81 5.52
C GLU A 21 -7.49 -9.18 5.76
N ASP A 22 -8.35 -9.85 6.52
CA ASP A 22 -9.70 -9.34 6.75
C ASP A 22 -9.75 -8.16 7.72
N GLU A 23 -8.65 -7.86 8.38
CA GLU A 23 -8.53 -6.66 9.19
C GLU A 23 -8.24 -5.42 8.36
N ILE A 24 -7.90 -5.62 7.08
CA ILE A 24 -7.45 -4.54 6.20
C ILE A 24 -8.59 -4.10 5.29
N THR A 25 -9.00 -2.85 5.43
CA THR A 25 -10.03 -2.24 4.58
C THR A 25 -9.48 -0.95 3.99
N MET A 26 -10.24 -0.34 3.09
CA MET A 26 -9.84 0.94 2.50
C MET A 26 -9.68 2.04 3.55
N ASP A 27 -10.46 1.98 4.61
CA ASP A 27 -10.44 2.98 5.67
C ASP A 27 -9.41 2.70 6.77
N THR A 28 -8.79 1.53 6.76
CA THR A 28 -7.81 1.15 7.75
C THR A 28 -6.63 2.14 7.73
N ARG A 29 -6.30 2.68 8.87
CA ARG A 29 -5.19 3.63 8.99
C ARG A 29 -3.91 2.87 9.27
N LEU A 30 -2.89 3.12 8.44
CA LEU A 30 -1.64 2.38 8.52
C LEU A 30 -0.96 2.53 9.87
N LEU A 31 -0.78 3.76 10.32
CA LEU A 31 -0.10 4.00 11.59
C LEU A 31 -1.00 3.71 12.78
N GLU A 32 -2.20 4.28 12.81
CA GLU A 32 -3.07 4.18 13.97
C GLU A 32 -3.69 2.82 14.17
N ASP A 33 -4.12 2.18 13.09
CA ASP A 33 -4.81 0.89 13.18
C ASP A 33 -3.87 -0.31 13.08
N LEU A 34 -2.84 -0.21 12.24
CA LEU A 34 -1.91 -1.31 11.98
C LEU A 34 -0.54 -1.13 12.63
N GLY A 35 -0.27 0.03 13.18
CA GLY A 35 1.01 0.32 13.79
C GLY A 35 2.17 0.40 12.81
N ALA A 36 1.87 0.65 11.53
CA ALA A 36 2.88 0.73 10.49
C ALA A 36 3.56 2.11 10.51
N ASP A 37 4.86 2.14 10.71
CA ASP A 37 5.61 3.38 10.65
C ASP A 37 6.10 3.64 9.22
N SER A 38 6.91 4.66 9.02
CA SER A 38 7.38 5.05 7.69
C SER A 38 8.22 3.97 7.03
N LEU A 39 8.96 3.19 7.80
CA LEU A 39 9.75 2.10 7.27
C LEU A 39 8.85 0.98 6.76
N ASP A 40 7.82 0.66 7.52
CA ASP A 40 6.84 -0.35 7.11
C ASP A 40 6.12 0.08 5.84
N ALA A 41 5.79 1.36 5.72
CA ALA A 41 5.15 1.88 4.51
C ALA A 41 6.06 1.71 3.30
N VAL A 42 7.35 1.96 3.45
CA VAL A 42 8.32 1.74 2.36
C VAL A 42 8.37 0.26 1.98
N GLU A 43 8.37 -0.63 2.95
CA GLU A 43 8.38 -2.06 2.69
C GLU A 43 7.13 -2.51 1.93
N ILE A 44 5.98 -1.97 2.28
CA ILE A 44 4.73 -2.26 1.59
C ILE A 44 4.85 -1.83 0.12
N ILE A 45 5.33 -0.62 -0.11
CA ILE A 45 5.49 -0.10 -1.47
C ILE A 45 6.47 -0.96 -2.27
N MET A 46 7.59 -1.35 -1.66
CA MET A 46 8.56 -2.22 -2.33
C MET A 46 7.96 -3.58 -2.69
N GLY A 47 7.15 -4.13 -1.81
CA GLY A 47 6.44 -5.38 -2.09
C GLY A 47 5.50 -5.25 -3.26
N ILE A 48 4.80 -4.12 -3.35
CA ILE A 48 3.90 -3.84 -4.46
C ILE A 48 4.67 -3.71 -5.76
N GLU A 49 5.79 -2.99 -5.74
CA GLU A 49 6.64 -2.83 -6.92
C GLU A 49 7.12 -4.17 -7.45
N ASP A 50 7.54 -5.05 -6.55
CA ASP A 50 8.01 -6.39 -6.92
C ASP A 50 6.87 -7.22 -7.49
N GLU A 51 5.71 -7.20 -6.85
CA GLU A 51 4.59 -8.03 -7.26
C GLU A 51 4.01 -7.60 -8.60
N LEU A 52 3.95 -6.32 -8.84
CA LEU A 52 3.33 -5.77 -10.06
C LEU A 52 4.33 -5.40 -11.15
N GLY A 53 5.62 -5.44 -10.84
CA GLY A 53 6.66 -5.06 -11.79
C GLY A 53 6.61 -3.60 -12.18
N ILE A 54 6.28 -2.73 -11.22
CA ILE A 54 6.18 -1.29 -11.45
C ILE A 54 7.17 -0.56 -10.56
N THR A 55 7.37 0.71 -10.83
CA THR A 55 8.19 1.58 -10.00
C THR A 55 7.34 2.78 -9.60
N VAL A 56 7.26 3.02 -8.30
CA VAL A 56 6.54 4.19 -7.77
C VAL A 56 7.57 5.28 -7.51
N PRO A 57 7.42 6.46 -8.14
CA PRO A 57 8.37 7.54 -7.93
C PRO A 57 8.40 7.98 -6.47
N GLN A 58 9.59 8.20 -5.94
CA GLN A 58 9.73 8.64 -4.56
C GLN A 58 9.03 9.97 -4.30
N GLU A 59 8.98 10.83 -5.31
CA GLU A 59 8.29 12.11 -5.22
C GLU A 59 6.81 11.94 -4.87
N GLU A 60 6.18 10.90 -5.42
CA GLU A 60 4.78 10.60 -5.14
C GLU A 60 4.61 10.14 -3.70
N LEU A 61 5.55 9.37 -3.20
CA LEU A 61 5.50 8.89 -1.82
C LEU A 61 5.63 10.05 -0.83
N GLU A 62 6.46 11.03 -1.18
CA GLU A 62 6.69 12.19 -0.31
C GLU A 62 5.57 13.22 -0.39
N SER A 63 4.99 13.40 -1.58
CA SER A 63 3.98 14.44 -1.80
C SER A 63 2.59 14.03 -1.36
N ARG A 64 2.30 12.74 -1.32
CA ARG A 64 0.99 12.24 -0.92
C ARG A 64 0.96 11.90 0.56
N ASN A 65 -0.18 12.18 1.17
CA ASN A 65 -0.39 11.81 2.56
C ASN A 65 -0.95 10.38 2.61
N LEU A 66 -0.07 9.40 2.76
CA LEU A 66 -0.46 7.99 2.76
C LEU A 66 -0.88 7.57 4.17
N ALA A 67 -2.05 8.00 4.59
CA ALA A 67 -2.55 7.73 5.93
C ALA A 67 -3.33 6.42 6.02
N THR A 68 -4.07 6.08 4.98
CA THR A 68 -4.93 4.88 4.97
C THR A 68 -4.50 3.91 3.88
N VAL A 69 -5.02 2.69 3.98
CA VAL A 69 -4.81 1.68 2.94
C VAL A 69 -5.39 2.19 1.60
N GLY A 70 -6.52 2.89 1.66
CA GLY A 70 -7.12 3.49 0.47
C GLY A 70 -6.21 4.50 -0.22
N ASP A 71 -5.45 5.27 0.56
CA ASP A 71 -4.49 6.21 -0.01
C ASP A 71 -3.41 5.50 -0.81
N VAL A 72 -2.91 4.38 -0.29
CA VAL A 72 -1.92 3.57 -0.99
C VAL A 72 -2.53 2.97 -2.24
N TYR A 73 -3.75 2.48 -2.14
CA TYR A 73 -4.46 1.90 -3.27
C TYR A 73 -4.61 2.90 -4.41
N GLU A 74 -5.01 4.13 -4.09
CA GLU A 74 -5.14 5.19 -5.09
C GLU A 74 -3.80 5.53 -5.74
N LEU A 75 -2.76 5.63 -4.93
CA LEU A 75 -1.43 5.93 -5.46
C LEU A 75 -1.00 4.90 -6.48
N ILE A 76 -1.17 3.63 -6.17
CA ILE A 76 -0.73 2.54 -7.04
C ILE A 76 -1.54 2.54 -8.33
N ASN A 77 -2.85 2.70 -8.23
CA ASN A 77 -3.69 2.70 -9.43
C ASN A 77 -3.42 3.93 -10.32
N ASP A 78 -3.13 5.07 -9.73
CA ASP A 78 -2.72 6.24 -10.48
C ASP A 78 -1.39 6.00 -11.20
N THR A 79 -0.47 5.32 -10.53
CA THR A 79 0.83 4.99 -11.12
C THR A 79 0.68 4.03 -12.30
N MET A 80 -0.26 3.11 -12.23
CA MET A 80 -0.51 2.11 -13.27
C MET A 80 -1.37 2.62 -14.42
N ALA A 81 -2.05 3.71 -14.22
CA ALA A 81 -2.98 4.27 -15.21
C ALA A 81 -2.24 4.84 -16.44
#